data_fe5cfe586bc44efd829d881870e52033
#
_entry.id   fe5cfe586bc44efd829d881870e52033
#
_cell.length_a   1.000
_cell.length_b   1.000
_cell.length_c   1.000
_cell.angle_alpha   90.00
_cell.angle_beta   90.00
_cell.angle_gamma   90.00
#
_symmetry.space_group_name_H-M   'P 1'
#
loop_
_entity.id
_entity.type
_entity.pdbx_description
1 polymer ?
#
loop_
_entity_poly.entity_id
_entity_poly.type
_entity_poly.pdbx_seq_one_letter_code
_entity_poly.pdbx_strand_id
1 'polypeptide(L)' 'GAIEYLNRLRIQKACEKILGGTAVADAAYQCGFKNLSNFNRKFKVITGCTPRQYKKQKRG' A
#
# COMPACT_ATOMS: atom_id res chain seq x y z
N GLY A 1 -16.38 7.91 4.49
CA GLY A 1 -16.41 9.12 3.69
C GLY A 1 -15.55 9.02 2.46
N ALA A 2 -15.52 10.11 1.69
CA ALA A 2 -14.79 10.15 0.43
C ALA A 2 -13.28 9.92 0.61
N ILE A 3 -12.72 10.43 1.71
CA ILE A 3 -11.28 10.28 1.98
C ILE A 3 -10.93 8.82 2.25
N GLU A 4 -11.79 8.11 2.98
CA GLU A 4 -11.55 6.69 3.26
C GLU A 4 -11.61 5.87 1.98
N TYR A 5 -12.58 6.16 1.13
CA TYR A 5 -12.71 5.48 -0.15
C TYR A 5 -11.47 5.71 -1.02
N LEU A 6 -11.01 6.95 -1.08
CA LEU A 6 -9.83 7.30 -1.86
C LEU A 6 -8.59 6.57 -1.33
N ASN A 7 -8.42 6.52 -0.01
CA ASN A 7 -7.29 5.81 0.58
C ASN A 7 -7.34 4.31 0.25
N ARG A 8 -8.52 3.71 0.26
CA ARG A 8 -8.66 2.30 -0.10
C ARG A 8 -8.27 2.06 -1.55
N LEU A 9 -8.67 2.95 -2.46
CA LEU A 9 -8.28 2.83 -3.85
C LEU A 9 -6.77 2.95 -4.02
N ARG A 10 -6.16 3.90 -3.32
CA ARG A 10 -4.72 4.08 -3.38
C ARG A 10 -3.99 2.85 -2.87
N ILE A 11 -4.45 2.28 -1.75
CA ILE A 11 -3.83 1.10 -1.18
C ILE A 11 -4.03 -0.11 -2.10
N GLN A 12 -5.20 -0.24 -2.70
CA GLN A 12 -5.46 -1.33 -3.63
C GLN A 12 -4.49 -1.27 -4.82
N LYS A 13 -4.28 -0.09 -5.37
CA LYS A 13 -3.34 0.09 -6.47
C LYS A 13 -1.91 -0.21 -6.03
N ALA A 14 -1.56 0.19 -4.81
CA ALA A 14 -0.24 -0.10 -4.27
C ALA A 14 -0.04 -1.62 -4.12
N CYS A 15 -1.06 -2.33 -3.67
CA CYS A 15 -0.98 -3.79 -3.57
C CYS A 15 -0.66 -4.43 -4.92
N GLU A 16 -1.35 -3.99 -5.97
CA GLU A 16 -1.11 -4.51 -7.31
C GLU A 16 0.33 -4.25 -7.76
N LYS A 17 0.83 -3.05 -7.51
CA LYS A 17 2.20 -2.70 -7.88
C LYS A 17 3.23 -3.51 -7.11
N ILE A 18 3.01 -3.68 -5.81
CA ILE A 18 3.92 -4.46 -4.96
C ILE A 18 3.96 -5.91 -5.42
N LEU A 19 2.81 -6.51 -5.70
CA LEU A 19 2.75 -7.88 -6.20
C LEU A 19 3.39 -8.01 -7.58
N GLY A 20 3.37 -6.94 -8.35
CA GLY A 20 4.00 -6.91 -9.67
C GLY A 20 5.51 -6.70 -9.65
N GLY A 21 6.09 -6.54 -8.47
CA GLY A 21 7.54 -6.35 -8.33
C GLY A 21 8.00 -4.94 -8.05
N THR A 22 7.08 -3.98 -7.93
CA THR A 22 7.43 -2.61 -7.61
C THR A 22 7.88 -2.51 -6.14
N ALA A 23 8.95 -1.76 -5.90
CA ALA A 23 9.40 -1.52 -4.53
C ALA A 23 8.31 -0.82 -3.72
N VAL A 24 8.23 -1.13 -2.42
CA VAL A 24 7.20 -0.57 -1.55
C VAL A 24 7.21 0.95 -1.57
N ALA A 25 8.39 1.56 -1.48
CA ALA A 25 8.51 3.02 -1.50
C ALA A 25 7.99 3.61 -2.81
N ASP A 26 8.37 3.01 -3.93
CA ASP A 26 7.92 3.47 -5.24
C ASP A 26 6.41 3.33 -5.38
N ALA A 27 5.85 2.22 -4.94
CA ALA A 27 4.42 2.01 -4.98
C ALA A 27 3.68 3.09 -4.18
N ALA A 28 4.20 3.42 -3.00
CA ALA A 28 3.59 4.45 -2.16
C ALA A 28 3.56 5.80 -2.86
N TYR A 29 4.69 6.23 -3.40
CA TYR A 29 4.75 7.54 -4.05
C TYR A 29 3.93 7.58 -5.34
N GLN A 30 3.94 6.52 -6.10
CA GLN A 30 3.14 6.45 -7.34
C GLN A 30 1.64 6.49 -7.06
N CYS A 31 1.24 6.03 -5.89
CA CYS A 31 -0.17 6.03 -5.51
C CYS A 31 -0.61 7.31 -4.79
N GLY A 32 0.27 8.29 -4.67
CA GLY A 32 -0.08 9.59 -4.15
C GLY A 32 0.20 9.82 -2.67
N PHE A 33 0.91 8.92 -2.02
CA PHE A 33 1.31 9.12 -0.62
C PHE A 33 2.55 10.00 -0.56
N LYS A 34 2.52 10.96 0.37
CA LYS A 34 3.61 11.94 0.49
C LYS A 34 4.80 11.40 1.26
N ASN A 35 4.56 10.48 2.17
CA ASN A 35 5.66 9.88 2.93
C ASN A 35 5.34 8.41 3.22
N LEU A 36 6.40 7.66 3.45
CA LEU A 36 6.30 6.22 3.63
C LEU A 36 5.64 5.83 4.96
N SER A 37 5.86 6.63 6.01
CA SER A 37 5.26 6.36 7.32
C SER A 37 3.73 6.38 7.24
N ASN A 38 3.19 7.39 6.56
CA ASN A 38 1.75 7.50 6.38
C ASN A 38 1.22 6.33 5.54
N PHE A 39 1.95 5.99 4.49
CA PHE A 39 1.58 4.85 3.64
C PHE A 39 1.51 3.55 4.45
N ASN A 40 2.56 3.28 5.24
CA ASN A 40 2.61 2.06 6.05
C ASN A 40 1.44 1.99 7.03
N ARG A 41 1.10 3.10 7.67
CA ARG A 41 -0.01 3.16 8.61
C ARG A 41 -1.33 2.85 7.92
N LYS A 42 -1.60 3.52 6.81
CA LYS A 42 -2.86 3.32 6.08
C LYS A 42 -2.94 1.90 5.50
N PHE A 43 -1.83 1.40 5.00
CA PHE A 43 -1.78 0.06 4.45
C PHE A 43 -2.16 -0.96 5.53
N LYS A 44 -1.58 -0.85 6.72
CA LYS A 44 -1.87 -1.78 7.80
C LYS A 44 -3.33 -1.70 8.24
N VAL A 45 -3.87 -0.48 8.33
CA VAL A 45 -5.27 -0.31 8.72
C VAL A 45 -6.21 -0.95 7.71
N ILE A 46 -5.92 -0.81 6.44
CA ILE A 46 -6.82 -1.28 5.37
C ILE A 46 -6.64 -2.75 5.07
N THR A 47 -5.40 -3.25 5.02
CA THR A 47 -5.13 -4.64 4.64
C THR A 47 -4.91 -5.56 5.84
N GLY A 48 -4.65 -5.01 7.02
CA GLY A 48 -4.39 -5.79 8.21
C GLY A 48 -2.93 -6.18 8.41
N CYS A 49 -2.05 -5.84 7.49
CA CYS A 49 -0.63 -6.13 7.59
C CYS A 49 0.20 -5.02 6.95
N THR A 50 1.50 -5.00 7.24
CA THR A 50 2.39 -4.03 6.63
C THR A 50 2.65 -4.39 5.17
N PRO A 51 3.07 -3.41 4.35
CA PRO A 51 3.40 -3.71 2.95
C PRO A 51 4.47 -4.78 2.80
N ARG A 52 5.45 -4.78 3.71
CA ARG A 52 6.51 -5.78 3.69
C ARG A 52 5.94 -7.17 3.97
N GLN A 53 5.08 -7.29 4.97
CA GLN A 53 4.43 -8.55 5.29
C GLN A 53 3.53 -9.03 4.15
N TYR A 54 2.82 -8.12 3.56
CA TYR A 54 1.93 -8.42 2.43
C TYR A 54 2.71 -9.02 1.26
N LYS A 55 3.82 -8.38 0.91
CA LYS A 55 4.68 -8.84 -0.17
C LYS A 55 5.23 -10.23 0.12
N LYS A 56 5.66 -10.46 1.35
CA LYS A 56 6.23 -11.74 1.76
C LYS A 56 5.18 -12.84 1.73
N GLN A 57 3.99 -12.57 2.25
CA GLN A 57 2.92 -13.56 2.31
C GLN A 57 2.42 -13.97 0.93
N LYS A 58 2.27 -12.99 0.05
CA LYS A 58 1.72 -13.28 -1.28
C LYS A 58 2.74 -13.92 -2.21
N ARG A 59 4.00 -13.70 -1.93
CA ARG A 59 5.07 -14.29 -2.73
C ARG A 59 5.32 -15.75 -2.40
N GLY A 60 5.10 -16.07 -1.15
CA GLY A 60 5.34 -17.42 -0.68
C GLY A 60 4.40 -18.42 -1.28
#